data_ed6c83b9c987a933ae1ac51a98bf537f
#
_entry.id   ed6c83b9c987a933ae1ac51a98bf537f
#
_cell.length_a   1.000
_cell.length_b   1.000
_cell.length_c   1.000
_cell.angle_alpha   90.00
_cell.angle_beta   90.00
_cell.angle_gamma   90.00
#
_symmetry.space_group_name_H-M   'P 1'
#
loop_
_entity.id
_entity.type
_entity.pdbx_description
1 polymer ?
#
loop_
_entity_poly.entity_id
_entity_poly.type
_entity_poly.pdbx_seq_one_letter_code
_entity_poly.pdbx_strand_id
1 'polypeptide(L)'
;MWTALIAGAAAGLASVPHCTAMCGPLAAYACSGSPGAAGQGRYQAGRFVSYSLLGAIAGALGGATATTLPGAWGGALLSWSLAIGLGLAAFRLWRRPESPLVTLRMKEASATESKTGRALQALGRHPFLVGLGTALLPCGALAAAVLIAASTGSALAGSLSMLAFSIVSGVGL
;
A
#
# COMPACT_ATOMS: atom_id res chain seq x y z
N MET A 1 10.80 18.88 -7.13
CA MET A 1 10.13 18.50 -5.86
C MET A 1 8.64 18.84 -5.87
N TRP A 2 8.24 20.06 -6.24
CA TRP A 2 6.81 20.44 -6.32
C TRP A 2 6.00 19.56 -7.25
N THR A 3 6.52 19.21 -8.41
CA THR A 3 5.85 18.31 -9.37
C THR A 3 5.57 16.94 -8.80
N ALA A 4 6.50 16.37 -8.03
CA ALA A 4 6.33 15.06 -7.37
C ALA A 4 5.23 15.10 -6.30
N LEU A 5 5.17 16.18 -5.51
CA LEU A 5 4.11 16.39 -4.51
C LEU A 5 2.74 16.52 -5.17
N ILE A 6 2.63 17.34 -6.22
CA ILE A 6 1.36 17.55 -6.95
C ILE A 6 0.89 16.23 -7.60
N ALA A 7 1.80 15.49 -8.25
CA ALA A 7 1.47 14.22 -8.88
C ALA A 7 1.02 13.18 -7.85
N GLY A 8 1.71 13.09 -6.71
CA GLY A 8 1.31 12.21 -5.60
C GLY A 8 -0.05 12.58 -5.01
N ALA A 9 -0.28 13.88 -4.78
CA ALA A 9 -1.56 14.38 -4.27
C ALA A 9 -2.71 14.12 -5.25
N ALA A 10 -2.51 14.38 -6.56
CA ALA A 10 -3.51 14.13 -7.58
C ALA A 10 -3.87 12.64 -7.69
N ALA A 11 -2.86 11.76 -7.68
CA ALA A 11 -3.06 10.31 -7.64
C ALA A 11 -3.80 9.87 -6.36
N GLY A 12 -3.46 10.47 -5.22
CA GLY A 12 -4.14 10.24 -3.94
C GLY A 12 -5.62 10.63 -4.02
N LEU A 13 -5.94 11.79 -4.56
CA LEU A 13 -7.30 12.29 -4.71
C LEU A 13 -8.14 11.38 -5.63
N ALA A 14 -7.59 10.99 -6.78
CA ALA A 14 -8.24 10.07 -7.71
C ALA A 14 -8.50 8.69 -7.08
N SER A 15 -7.68 8.31 -6.09
CA SER A 15 -7.77 7.01 -5.43
C SER A 15 -8.68 7.00 -4.18
N VAL A 16 -9.19 8.15 -3.73
CA VAL A 16 -10.03 8.26 -2.52
C VAL A 16 -11.21 7.28 -2.52
N PRO A 17 -12.05 7.19 -3.57
CA PRO A 17 -13.18 6.27 -3.57
C PRO A 17 -12.75 4.80 -3.45
N HIS A 18 -11.68 4.45 -4.16
CA HIS A 18 -11.12 3.09 -4.13
C HIS A 18 -10.52 2.75 -2.77
N CYS A 19 -9.71 3.65 -2.21
CA CYS A 19 -9.09 3.45 -0.90
C CYS A 19 -10.13 3.38 0.21
N THR A 20 -11.18 4.22 0.17
CA THR A 20 -12.26 4.18 1.16
C THR A 20 -13.02 2.86 1.10
N ALA A 21 -13.33 2.36 -0.10
CA ALA A 21 -14.05 1.11 -0.28
C ALA A 21 -13.24 -0.12 0.17
N MET A 22 -11.93 -0.14 -0.14
CA MET A 22 -11.08 -1.31 0.14
C MET A 22 -10.41 -1.25 1.53
N CYS A 23 -9.87 -0.09 1.90
CA CYS A 23 -9.11 0.06 3.16
C CYS A 23 -10.00 0.50 4.33
N GLY A 24 -11.20 1.08 4.07
CA GLY A 24 -12.14 1.51 5.11
C GLY A 24 -12.53 0.38 6.06
N PRO A 25 -13.04 -0.75 5.56
CA PRO A 25 -13.35 -1.91 6.39
C PRO A 25 -12.15 -2.45 7.18
N LEU A 26 -10.95 -2.44 6.57
CA LEU A 26 -9.73 -2.87 7.20
C LEU A 26 -9.30 -1.93 8.35
N ALA A 27 -9.40 -0.61 8.11
CA ALA A 27 -9.13 0.41 9.13
C ALA A 27 -10.13 0.31 10.29
N ALA A 28 -11.41 0.16 9.99
CA ALA A 28 -12.46 -0.01 11.01
C ALA A 28 -12.20 -1.25 11.88
N TYR A 29 -11.81 -2.37 11.25
CA TYR A 29 -11.44 -3.57 11.97
C TYR A 29 -10.19 -3.38 12.84
N ALA A 30 -9.12 -2.80 12.32
CA ALA A 30 -7.89 -2.55 13.05
C ALA A 30 -8.10 -1.61 14.25
N CYS A 31 -9.01 -0.63 14.11
CA CYS A 31 -9.32 0.34 15.15
C CYS A 31 -10.36 -0.17 16.16
N SER A 32 -10.99 -1.33 15.96
CA SER A 32 -12.00 -1.86 16.87
C SER A 32 -11.50 -2.10 18.30
N GLY A 33 -10.19 -2.39 18.45
CA GLY A 33 -9.52 -2.57 19.74
C GLY A 33 -9.04 -1.27 20.40
N SER A 34 -9.05 -0.16 19.67
CA SER A 34 -8.64 1.18 20.15
C SER A 34 -9.56 2.23 19.50
N PRO A 35 -10.82 2.34 19.95
CA PRO A 35 -11.79 3.22 19.32
C PRO A 35 -11.39 4.69 19.47
N GLY A 36 -11.70 5.49 18.44
CA GLY A 36 -11.47 6.92 18.41
C GLY A 36 -10.23 7.37 17.64
N ALA A 37 -9.93 8.66 17.74
CA ALA A 37 -8.87 9.33 16.99
C ALA A 37 -7.46 8.72 17.20
N ALA A 38 -7.20 8.15 18.37
CA ALA A 38 -5.90 7.54 18.68
C ALA A 38 -5.65 6.25 17.86
N GLY A 39 -6.67 5.40 17.68
CA GLY A 39 -6.58 4.20 16.85
C GLY A 39 -6.37 4.55 15.40
N GLN A 40 -7.17 5.49 14.89
CA GLN A 40 -7.07 6.00 13.53
C GLN A 40 -5.70 6.64 13.26
N GLY A 41 -5.21 7.47 14.20
CA GLY A 41 -3.90 8.11 14.07
C GLY A 41 -2.75 7.08 13.99
N ARG A 42 -2.79 6.02 14.79
CA ARG A 42 -1.79 4.92 14.73
C ARG A 42 -1.84 4.18 13.41
N TYR A 43 -3.03 3.90 12.88
CA TYR A 43 -3.20 3.28 11.58
C TYR A 43 -2.61 4.15 10.47
N GLN A 44 -2.93 5.45 10.45
CA GLN A 44 -2.39 6.39 9.47
C GLN A 44 -0.88 6.56 9.61
N ALA A 45 -0.35 6.60 10.83
CA ALA A 45 1.11 6.63 11.04
C ALA A 45 1.81 5.41 10.43
N GLY A 46 1.24 4.21 10.59
CA GLY A 46 1.76 3.00 9.94
C GLY A 46 1.78 3.11 8.42
N ARG A 47 0.70 3.65 7.81
CA ARG A 47 0.64 3.91 6.37
C ARG A 47 1.68 4.92 5.91
N PHE A 48 1.83 6.03 6.63
CA PHE A 48 2.81 7.06 6.28
C PHE A 48 4.23 6.50 6.24
N VAL A 49 4.60 5.73 7.25
CA VAL A 49 5.92 5.09 7.32
C VAL A 49 6.13 4.11 6.15
N SER A 50 5.19 3.20 5.93
CA SER A 50 5.32 2.18 4.88
C SER A 50 5.34 2.79 3.47
N TYR A 51 4.49 3.77 3.20
CA TYR A 51 4.40 4.41 1.89
C TYR A 51 5.61 5.31 1.61
N SER A 52 6.09 6.05 2.62
CA SER A 52 7.33 6.85 2.48
C SER A 52 8.54 5.96 2.19
N LEU A 53 8.65 4.83 2.90
CA LEU A 53 9.73 3.88 2.67
C LEU A 53 9.66 3.26 1.27
N LEU A 54 8.45 2.83 0.86
CA LEU A 54 8.22 2.27 -0.46
C LEU A 54 8.54 3.31 -1.56
N GLY A 55 8.13 4.56 -1.37
CA GLY A 55 8.43 5.67 -2.26
C GLY A 55 9.92 5.99 -2.35
N ALA A 56 10.64 5.94 -1.23
CA ALA A 56 12.09 6.12 -1.20
C ALA A 56 12.82 5.03 -2.00
N ILE A 57 12.42 3.77 -1.78
CA ILE A 57 12.99 2.62 -2.51
C ILE A 57 12.68 2.74 -4.01
N ALA A 58 11.43 3.01 -4.37
CA ALA A 58 11.01 3.15 -5.76
C ALA A 58 11.73 4.30 -6.47
N GLY A 59 11.85 5.46 -5.82
CA GLY A 59 12.58 6.61 -6.36
C GLY A 59 14.07 6.36 -6.52
N ALA A 60 14.71 5.68 -5.56
CA ALA A 60 16.12 5.29 -5.64
C ALA A 60 16.36 4.29 -6.79
N LEU A 61 15.51 3.28 -6.91
CA LEU A 61 15.58 2.30 -8.01
C LEU A 61 15.35 2.98 -9.37
N GLY A 62 14.39 3.92 -9.46
CA GLY A 62 14.15 4.69 -10.66
C GLY A 62 15.36 5.51 -11.07
N GLY A 63 16.06 6.14 -10.13
CA GLY A 63 17.33 6.85 -10.38
C GLY A 63 18.45 5.92 -10.83
N ALA A 64 18.61 4.78 -10.15
CA ALA A 64 19.63 3.79 -10.50
C ALA A 64 19.41 3.20 -11.92
N THR A 65 18.18 2.93 -12.31
CA THR A 65 17.88 2.43 -13.66
C THR A 65 18.10 3.49 -14.73
N ALA A 66 17.81 4.75 -14.43
CA ALA A 66 18.07 5.86 -15.36
C ALA A 66 19.56 6.08 -15.62
N THR A 67 20.44 5.80 -14.65
CA THR A 67 21.89 5.92 -14.82
C THR A 67 22.52 4.72 -15.52
N THR A 68 21.98 3.52 -15.31
CA THR A 68 22.53 2.28 -15.88
C THR A 68 22.02 1.93 -17.28
N LEU A 69 20.81 2.39 -17.59
CA LEU A 69 20.13 2.14 -18.89
C LEU A 69 19.68 3.46 -19.49
N PRO A 70 20.59 4.20 -20.18
CA PRO A 70 20.23 5.49 -20.78
C PRO A 70 19.19 5.27 -21.89
N GLY A 71 18.07 5.99 -21.78
CA GLY A 71 16.98 5.96 -22.77
C GLY A 71 15.65 5.46 -22.22
N ALA A 72 14.66 5.36 -23.10
CA ALA A 72 13.30 4.93 -22.78
C ALA A 72 13.17 3.49 -22.22
N TRP A 73 14.22 2.68 -22.37
CA TRP A 73 14.24 1.26 -22.00
C TRP A 73 14.18 1.03 -20.48
N GLY A 74 14.84 1.88 -19.68
CA GLY A 74 14.83 1.73 -18.22
C GLY A 74 13.42 1.88 -17.63
N GLY A 75 12.68 2.90 -18.06
CA GLY A 75 11.30 3.12 -17.66
C GLY A 75 10.35 2.03 -18.15
N ALA A 76 10.57 1.54 -19.39
CA ALA A 76 9.80 0.45 -19.96
C ALA A 76 9.98 -0.84 -19.16
N LEU A 77 11.21 -1.23 -18.83
CA LEU A 77 11.49 -2.43 -18.04
C LEU A 77 10.85 -2.41 -16.65
N LEU A 78 10.89 -1.25 -15.96
CA LEU A 78 10.21 -1.06 -14.68
C LEU A 78 8.70 -1.19 -14.80
N SER A 79 8.10 -0.57 -15.82
CA SER A 79 6.66 -0.65 -16.07
C SER A 79 6.23 -2.07 -16.40
N TRP A 80 6.97 -2.77 -17.25
CA TRP A 80 6.71 -4.16 -17.63
C TRP A 80 6.86 -5.11 -16.44
N SER A 81 7.88 -4.95 -15.60
CA SER A 81 8.08 -5.81 -14.43
C SER A 81 6.95 -5.65 -13.40
N LEU A 82 6.49 -4.41 -13.18
CA LEU A 82 5.33 -4.14 -12.33
C LEU A 82 4.03 -4.67 -12.93
N ALA A 83 3.81 -4.49 -14.24
CA ALA A 83 2.64 -5.01 -14.94
C ALA A 83 2.58 -6.54 -14.89
N ILE A 84 3.71 -7.21 -15.12
CA ILE A 84 3.82 -8.67 -15.02
C ILE A 84 3.59 -9.12 -13.57
N GLY A 85 4.19 -8.46 -12.58
CA GLY A 85 4.01 -8.78 -11.17
C GLY A 85 2.56 -8.66 -10.72
N LEU A 86 1.88 -7.58 -11.08
CA LEU A 86 0.44 -7.38 -10.82
C LEU A 86 -0.42 -8.38 -11.59
N GLY A 87 -0.09 -8.64 -12.85
CA GLY A 87 -0.79 -9.62 -13.70
C GLY A 87 -0.70 -11.03 -13.12
N LEU A 88 0.49 -11.44 -12.67
CA LEU A 88 0.70 -12.73 -12.00
C LEU A 88 -0.02 -12.81 -10.65
N ALA A 89 -0.03 -11.73 -9.88
CA ALA A 89 -0.77 -11.67 -8.62
C ALA A 89 -2.29 -11.79 -8.87
N ALA A 90 -2.83 -11.04 -9.81
CA ALA A 90 -4.23 -11.12 -10.23
C ALA A 90 -4.59 -12.50 -10.76
N PHE A 91 -3.73 -13.09 -11.59
CA PHE A 91 -3.92 -14.43 -12.14
C PHE A 91 -3.88 -15.52 -11.05
N ARG A 92 -3.00 -15.40 -10.07
CA ARG A 92 -2.96 -16.31 -8.91
C ARG A 92 -4.21 -16.19 -8.04
N LEU A 93 -4.74 -14.98 -7.88
CA LEU A 93 -5.99 -14.76 -7.17
C LEU A 93 -7.18 -15.33 -7.95
N TRP A 94 -7.19 -15.19 -9.27
CA TRP A 94 -8.25 -15.74 -10.12
C TRP A 94 -8.22 -17.27 -10.20
N ARG A 95 -7.03 -17.87 -10.24
CA ARG A 95 -6.88 -19.35 -10.21
C ARG A 95 -7.11 -20.00 -8.85
N ARG A 96 -7.22 -19.24 -7.78
CA ARG A 96 -7.71 -19.82 -6.53
C ARG A 96 -9.17 -20.17 -6.76
N PRO A 97 -9.52 -21.50 -6.74
CA PRO A 97 -10.92 -21.89 -6.76
C PRO A 97 -11.58 -21.15 -5.61
N GLU A 98 -12.74 -20.60 -5.88
CA GLU A 98 -13.53 -19.81 -4.96
C GLU A 98 -13.49 -20.39 -3.54
N SER A 99 -12.53 -19.96 -2.76
CA SER A 99 -12.79 -19.90 -1.34
C SER A 99 -13.98 -18.95 -1.27
N PRO A 100 -15.16 -19.46 -0.81
CA PRO A 100 -16.35 -18.64 -0.74
C PRO A 100 -15.89 -17.36 -0.10
N LEU A 101 -16.19 -16.26 -0.74
CA LEU A 101 -15.99 -14.89 -0.30
C LEU A 101 -15.46 -14.92 1.12
N VAL A 102 -14.28 -14.35 1.37
CA VAL A 102 -13.89 -14.06 2.73
C VAL A 102 -15.02 -13.21 3.27
N THR A 103 -16.15 -13.86 3.43
CA THR A 103 -17.04 -13.62 4.54
C THR A 103 -16.05 -13.76 5.65
N LEU A 104 -15.64 -12.62 6.18
CA LEU A 104 -14.84 -12.52 7.38
C LEU A 104 -15.50 -13.45 8.41
N ARG A 105 -15.25 -14.71 8.25
CA ARG A 105 -15.59 -15.77 9.17
C ARG A 105 -14.52 -15.72 10.24
N MET A 106 -14.44 -14.51 10.80
CA MET A 106 -13.69 -14.21 12.00
C MET A 106 -14.13 -15.07 13.18
N LYS A 107 -15.13 -15.92 12.96
CA LYS A 107 -15.67 -16.83 13.98
C LYS A 107 -14.93 -18.17 14.05
N GLU A 108 -14.14 -18.53 13.06
CA GLU A 108 -13.41 -19.81 13.05
C GLU A 108 -11.89 -19.69 13.21
N ALA A 109 -11.34 -18.50 13.21
CA ALA A 109 -9.96 -18.26 13.70
C ALA A 109 -9.86 -18.51 15.23
N SER A 110 -10.97 -18.74 15.91
CA SER A 110 -11.02 -19.09 17.34
C SER A 110 -10.61 -20.53 17.64
N ALA A 111 -10.41 -21.38 16.64
CA ALA A 111 -10.18 -22.81 16.88
C ALA A 111 -8.74 -23.28 16.73
N THR A 112 -7.80 -22.41 16.36
CA THR A 112 -6.39 -22.80 16.33
C THR A 112 -5.70 -22.27 17.58
N GLU A 113 -5.72 -23.05 18.64
CA GLU A 113 -5.01 -22.80 19.91
C GLU A 113 -3.47 -22.82 19.79
N SER A 114 -2.92 -22.55 18.64
CA SER A 114 -1.48 -22.38 18.50
C SER A 114 -1.06 -21.02 19.04
N LYS A 115 0.01 -20.96 19.85
CA LYS A 115 0.63 -19.72 20.34
C LYS A 115 0.93 -18.75 19.21
N THR A 116 1.27 -19.27 18.03
CA THR A 116 1.51 -18.52 16.79
C THR A 116 0.23 -17.86 16.26
N GLY A 117 -0.91 -18.53 16.31
CA GLY A 117 -2.20 -17.97 15.88
C GLY A 117 -2.63 -16.80 16.78
N ARG A 118 -2.46 -16.93 18.09
CA ARG A 118 -2.74 -15.84 19.05
C ARG A 118 -1.81 -14.62 18.84
N ALA A 119 -0.53 -14.85 18.55
CA ALA A 119 0.41 -13.78 18.24
C ALA A 119 0.05 -13.07 16.93
N LEU A 120 -0.32 -13.80 15.88
CA LEU A 120 -0.79 -13.20 14.62
C LEU A 120 -2.10 -12.40 14.79
N GLN A 121 -3.03 -12.90 15.59
CA GLN A 121 -4.26 -12.17 15.91
C GLN A 121 -4.01 -10.91 16.75
N ALA A 122 -3.06 -10.98 17.68
CA ALA A 122 -2.64 -9.81 18.45
C ALA A 122 -1.95 -8.77 17.56
N LEU A 123 -1.09 -9.20 16.62
CA LEU A 123 -0.48 -8.33 15.60
C LEU A 123 -1.54 -7.67 14.71
N GLY A 124 -2.55 -8.42 14.27
CA GLY A 124 -3.65 -7.93 13.44
C GLY A 124 -4.59 -6.94 14.15
N ARG A 125 -4.50 -6.83 15.48
CA ARG A 125 -5.23 -5.87 16.29
C ARG A 125 -4.48 -4.59 16.59
N HIS A 126 -3.18 -4.51 16.22
CA HIS A 126 -2.41 -3.28 16.36
C HIS A 126 -2.62 -2.39 15.13
N PRO A 127 -3.32 -1.25 15.25
CA PRO A 127 -3.66 -0.41 14.10
C PRO A 127 -2.42 0.05 13.33
N PHE A 128 -1.32 0.31 14.00
CA PHE A 128 -0.05 0.67 13.36
C PHE A 128 0.50 -0.43 12.43
N LEU A 129 0.49 -1.69 12.88
CA LEU A 129 0.99 -2.82 12.08
C LEU A 129 0.10 -3.13 10.88
N VAL A 130 -1.20 -2.99 11.06
CA VAL A 130 -2.16 -3.12 9.94
C VAL A 130 -1.93 -2.01 8.93
N GLY A 131 -1.74 -0.76 9.38
CA GLY A 131 -1.38 0.37 8.54
C GLY A 131 -0.07 0.13 7.78
N LEU A 132 0.95 -0.42 8.44
CA LEU A 132 2.22 -0.79 7.79
C LEU A 132 2.02 -1.84 6.70
N GLY A 133 1.17 -2.83 6.94
CA GLY A 133 0.85 -3.91 6.00
C GLY A 133 0.10 -3.45 4.74
N THR A 134 -0.53 -2.26 4.74
CA THR A 134 -1.27 -1.77 3.57
C THR A 134 -0.39 -1.55 2.35
N ALA A 135 0.91 -1.28 2.52
CA ALA A 135 1.87 -1.17 1.42
C ALA A 135 2.11 -2.50 0.67
N LEU A 136 1.77 -3.63 1.29
CA LEU A 136 1.90 -4.95 0.68
C LEU A 136 0.64 -5.38 -0.09
N LEU A 137 -0.44 -4.60 -0.02
CA LEU A 137 -1.64 -4.91 -0.79
C LEU A 137 -1.40 -4.62 -2.28
N PRO A 138 -1.57 -5.61 -3.15
CA PRO A 138 -1.39 -5.42 -4.59
C PRO A 138 -2.62 -4.70 -5.18
N CYS A 139 -2.70 -3.38 -4.99
CA CYS A 139 -3.78 -2.58 -5.57
C CYS A 139 -3.26 -1.69 -6.72
N GLY A 140 -4.10 -1.45 -7.72
CA GLY A 140 -3.74 -0.65 -8.90
C GLY A 140 -3.40 0.80 -8.55
N ALA A 141 -4.07 1.39 -7.56
CA ALA A 141 -3.80 2.74 -7.09
C ALA A 141 -2.40 2.88 -6.49
N LEU A 142 -1.98 1.90 -5.66
CA LEU A 142 -0.65 1.87 -5.09
C LEU A 142 0.42 1.66 -6.18
N ALA A 143 0.15 0.77 -7.14
CA ALA A 143 1.07 0.53 -8.25
C ALA A 143 1.29 1.79 -9.09
N ALA A 144 0.23 2.54 -9.40
CA ALA A 144 0.34 3.82 -10.11
C ALA A 144 1.15 4.84 -9.30
N ALA A 145 0.91 4.95 -8.00
CA ALA A 145 1.67 5.84 -7.12
C ALA A 145 3.16 5.47 -7.04
N VAL A 146 3.47 4.16 -6.98
CA VAL A 146 4.86 3.66 -7.00
C VAL A 146 5.55 3.98 -8.32
N LEU A 147 4.86 3.88 -9.46
CA LEU A 147 5.40 4.28 -10.77
C LEU A 147 5.71 5.78 -10.81
N ILE A 148 4.81 6.61 -10.28
CA ILE A 148 5.05 8.06 -10.16
C ILE A 148 6.27 8.31 -9.26
N ALA A 149 6.40 7.63 -8.13
CA ALA A 149 7.56 7.76 -7.26
C ALA A 149 8.86 7.31 -7.94
N ALA A 150 8.83 6.20 -8.68
CA ALA A 150 9.98 5.72 -9.45
C ALA A 150 10.41 6.70 -10.55
N SER A 151 9.45 7.33 -11.24
CA SER A 151 9.75 8.32 -12.29
C SER A 151 10.46 9.59 -11.77
N THR A 152 10.43 9.84 -10.45
CA THR A 152 11.15 10.99 -9.86
C THR A 152 12.67 10.81 -9.86
N GLY A 153 13.17 9.59 -9.96
CA GLY A 153 14.60 9.26 -9.97
C GLY A 153 15.36 9.62 -8.68
N SER A 154 14.65 9.95 -7.61
CA SER A 154 15.25 10.37 -6.33
C SER A 154 14.48 9.79 -5.16
N ALA A 155 15.22 9.23 -4.19
CA ALA A 155 14.62 8.66 -2.97
C ALA A 155 13.78 9.68 -2.19
N LEU A 156 14.27 10.92 -2.07
CA LEU A 156 13.56 11.99 -1.37
C LEU A 156 12.29 12.43 -2.12
N ALA A 157 12.38 12.63 -3.43
CA ALA A 157 11.22 13.03 -4.22
C ALA A 157 10.17 11.91 -4.28
N GLY A 158 10.60 10.65 -4.37
CA GLY A 158 9.73 9.47 -4.32
C GLY A 158 9.04 9.33 -2.97
N SER A 159 9.75 9.49 -1.85
CA SER A 159 9.15 9.42 -0.52
C SER A 159 8.12 10.54 -0.30
N LEU A 160 8.41 11.77 -0.73
CA LEU A 160 7.50 12.90 -0.63
C LEU A 160 6.24 12.72 -1.49
N SER A 161 6.39 12.17 -2.70
CA SER A 161 5.26 11.84 -3.58
C SER A 161 4.32 10.83 -2.93
N MET A 162 4.87 9.75 -2.35
CA MET A 162 4.09 8.71 -1.67
C MET A 162 3.51 9.20 -0.35
N LEU A 163 4.17 10.11 0.36
CA LEU A 163 3.61 10.78 1.53
C LEU A 163 2.39 11.61 1.14
N ALA A 164 2.49 12.45 0.12
CA ALA A 164 1.38 13.24 -0.39
C ALA A 164 0.20 12.35 -0.80
N PHE A 165 0.47 11.26 -1.52
CA PHE A 165 -0.52 10.24 -1.87
C PHE A 165 -1.21 9.68 -0.62
N SER A 166 -0.43 9.30 0.40
CA SER A 166 -0.96 8.69 1.63
C SER A 166 -1.82 9.65 2.45
N ILE A 167 -1.41 10.94 2.54
CA ILE A 167 -2.17 11.96 3.25
C ILE A 167 -3.52 12.18 2.56
N VAL A 168 -3.51 12.42 1.25
CA VAL A 168 -4.73 12.74 0.49
C VAL A 168 -5.68 11.54 0.43
N SER A 169 -5.17 10.33 0.17
CA SER A 169 -5.99 9.12 0.16
C SER A 169 -6.49 8.72 1.55
N GLY A 170 -5.86 9.21 2.61
CA GLY A 170 -6.26 8.97 4.00
C GLY A 170 -7.38 9.87 4.51
N VAL A 171 -7.68 10.98 3.82
CA VAL A 171 -8.76 11.92 4.22
C VAL A 171 -10.14 11.27 4.13
N GLY A 172 -10.31 10.25 3.29
CA GLY A 172 -11.56 9.51 3.15
C GLY A 172 -11.74 8.33 4.12
N LEU A 173 -10.78 8.11 5.01
CA LEU A 173 -10.75 7.01 5.99
C LEU A 173 -10.94 7.53 7.40
#